data_114f047dc79f88eecf6fad50ccd80ea0
#
_entry.id   114f047dc79f88eecf6fad50ccd80ea0
#
_cell.length_a   1.000
_cell.length_b   1.000
_cell.length_c   1.000
_cell.angle_alpha   90.00
_cell.angle_beta   90.00
_cell.angle_gamma   90.00
#
_symmetry.space_group_name_H-M   'P 1'
#
loop_
_entity.id
_entity.type
_entity.pdbx_description
1 polymer ?
#
loop_
_entity_poly.entity_id
_entity_poly.type
_entity_poly.pdbx_seq_one_letter_code
_entity_poly.pdbx_strand_id
1 'polypeptide(L)'
;MHATKETFVISVAAAALALGLNQLWNRWADAAAPPAPPHRLSLKHLAAAVAVWLGVALLLFTSFFTNAAGVVDSVSTYLPWLNRAGGASPHIHPWHFYLHRLIFFHSAKGPLWSEALILVLAVAGARAAFVRQGLGDASASFVRFLALYSLALTAAYCLISYKTPWCLMGFWQGMILLAGVGAAWLIRRARHRVVRLALDLLLLAGAGHLAWQAWQGNTTYAADRSNPYVYAQTSPDLLSLVQKVEALAQLHPAGNQMLVKAIVPDGDFWPLPWYLRNLKIEWLEQVPADPYAPVMIVSAQLRAALDEKKTHLMIGYFQIRPQVFLELYVDVKLWQAWLVKHPPKPD
;
A
#
# COMPACT_ATOMS: atom_id res chain seq x y z
N MET A 1 -10.58 -4.91 13.31
CA MET A 1 -9.67 -5.61 12.37
C MET A 1 -10.38 -6.68 11.54
N HIS A 2 -11.21 -7.56 12.14
CA HIS A 2 -11.96 -8.57 11.36
C HIS A 2 -12.83 -7.95 10.26
N ALA A 3 -13.57 -6.91 10.56
CA ALA A 3 -14.43 -6.20 9.61
C ALA A 3 -13.67 -5.25 8.64
N THR A 4 -12.34 -5.20 8.72
CA THR A 4 -11.54 -4.33 7.83
C THR A 4 -10.77 -5.12 6.79
N LYS A 5 -10.29 -6.32 7.13
CA LYS A 5 -9.52 -7.15 6.20
C LYS A 5 -9.41 -8.60 6.69
N GLU A 6 -9.54 -9.54 5.77
CA GLU A 6 -9.47 -11.00 6.02
C GLU A 6 -8.11 -11.42 6.59
N THR A 7 -7.03 -10.73 6.23
CA THR A 7 -5.67 -11.02 6.71
C THR A 7 -5.48 -10.86 8.22
N PHE A 8 -6.48 -10.33 8.92
CA PHE A 8 -6.49 -10.23 10.38
C PHE A 8 -6.24 -11.59 11.07
N VAL A 9 -6.74 -12.69 10.50
CA VAL A 9 -6.53 -14.04 11.05
C VAL A 9 -5.05 -14.43 11.09
N ILE A 10 -4.26 -13.99 10.11
CA ILE A 10 -2.80 -14.21 10.08
C ILE A 10 -2.14 -13.50 11.28
N SER A 11 -2.57 -12.27 11.55
CA SER A 11 -2.04 -11.50 12.69
C SER A 11 -2.38 -12.15 14.04
N VAL A 12 -3.61 -12.67 14.18
CA VAL A 12 -4.03 -13.39 15.40
C VAL A 12 -3.24 -14.69 15.57
N ALA A 13 -3.10 -15.47 14.49
CA ALA A 13 -2.33 -16.71 14.53
C ALA A 13 -0.85 -16.46 14.86
N ALA A 14 -0.24 -15.44 14.25
CA ALA A 14 1.14 -15.05 14.54
C ALA A 14 1.30 -14.57 16.00
N ALA A 15 0.33 -13.83 16.54
CA ALA A 15 0.36 -13.41 17.93
C ALA A 15 0.23 -14.59 18.89
N ALA A 16 -0.67 -15.53 18.63
CA ALA A 16 -0.83 -16.75 19.43
C ALA A 16 0.45 -17.60 19.42
N LEU A 17 1.05 -17.80 18.24
CA LEU A 17 2.33 -18.50 18.09
C LEU A 17 3.45 -17.79 18.87
N ALA A 18 3.57 -16.47 18.72
CA ALA A 18 4.58 -15.69 19.40
C ALA A 18 4.43 -15.71 20.92
N LEU A 19 3.20 -15.66 21.43
CA LEU A 19 2.89 -15.80 22.86
C LEU A 19 3.29 -17.20 23.37
N GLY A 20 2.93 -18.25 22.65
CA GLY A 20 3.30 -19.62 23.00
C GLY A 20 4.82 -19.82 23.05
N LEU A 21 5.53 -19.39 22.01
CA LEU A 21 6.99 -19.48 21.94
C LEU A 21 7.68 -18.64 23.03
N ASN A 22 7.18 -17.44 23.30
CA ASN A 22 7.71 -16.61 24.35
C ASN A 22 7.48 -17.20 25.76
N GLN A 23 6.33 -17.84 25.99
CA GLN A 23 6.06 -18.55 27.23
C GLN A 23 6.99 -19.76 27.40
N LEU A 24 7.21 -20.54 26.33
CA LEU A 24 8.15 -21.66 26.35
C LEU A 24 9.57 -21.16 26.66
N TRP A 25 10.02 -20.10 26.02
CA TRP A 25 11.32 -19.49 26.29
C TRP A 25 11.45 -19.03 27.75
N ASN A 26 10.43 -18.36 28.28
CA ASN A 26 10.42 -17.91 29.67
C ASN A 26 10.53 -19.09 30.66
N ARG A 27 9.88 -20.21 30.36
CA ARG A 27 9.97 -21.43 31.20
C ARG A 27 11.33 -22.12 31.12
N TRP A 28 11.94 -22.13 29.94
CA TRP A 28 13.18 -22.88 29.71
C TRP A 28 14.43 -22.07 30.02
N ALA A 29 14.53 -20.87 29.49
CA ALA A 29 15.74 -20.03 29.61
C ALA A 29 15.72 -19.08 30.80
N ASP A 30 14.53 -18.80 31.32
CA ASP A 30 14.33 -17.83 32.42
C ASP A 30 13.91 -18.51 33.75
N ALA A 31 14.08 -19.82 33.86
CA ALA A 31 13.64 -20.61 35.02
C ALA A 31 14.25 -20.13 36.35
N ALA A 32 15.40 -19.48 36.32
CA ALA A 32 16.08 -18.90 37.50
C ALA A 32 15.63 -17.44 37.81
N ALA A 33 14.82 -16.83 36.93
CA ALA A 33 14.32 -15.48 37.17
C ALA A 33 13.10 -15.52 38.12
N PRO A 34 12.95 -14.58 39.05
CA PRO A 34 11.74 -14.51 39.86
C PRO A 34 10.52 -14.44 38.92
N PRO A 35 9.49 -15.25 39.15
CA PRO A 35 8.32 -15.27 38.30
C PRO A 35 7.71 -13.86 38.26
N ALA A 36 7.59 -13.28 37.07
CA ALA A 36 6.84 -12.05 36.93
C ALA A 36 5.43 -12.31 37.49
N PRO A 37 4.88 -11.35 38.25
CA PRO A 37 3.53 -11.53 38.80
C PRO A 37 2.58 -11.99 37.71
N PRO A 38 1.84 -13.08 37.92
CA PRO A 38 0.98 -13.62 36.88
C PRO A 38 -0.11 -12.58 36.61
N HIS A 39 0.03 -11.81 35.55
CA HIS A 39 -1.07 -11.08 34.95
C HIS A 39 -2.04 -12.13 34.37
N ARG A 40 -2.81 -12.78 35.27
CA ARG A 40 -3.86 -13.72 34.85
C ARG A 40 -4.96 -12.88 34.21
N LEU A 41 -5.02 -12.91 32.90
CA LEU A 41 -6.22 -12.47 32.20
C LEU A 41 -7.38 -13.25 32.84
N SER A 42 -8.20 -12.57 33.58
CA SER A 42 -9.41 -13.18 34.16
C SER A 42 -10.30 -13.61 33.00
N LEU A 43 -10.95 -14.78 33.14
CA LEU A 43 -11.92 -15.27 32.15
C LEU A 43 -12.97 -14.19 31.83
N LYS A 44 -13.32 -13.35 32.80
CA LYS A 44 -14.26 -12.22 32.63
C LYS A 44 -13.70 -11.18 31.64
N HIS A 45 -12.41 -10.83 31.72
CA HIS A 45 -11.80 -9.88 30.78
C HIS A 45 -11.70 -10.47 29.37
N LEU A 46 -11.38 -11.76 29.26
CA LEU A 46 -11.37 -12.45 27.97
C LEU A 46 -12.77 -12.51 27.35
N ALA A 47 -13.78 -12.87 28.13
CA ALA A 47 -15.17 -12.91 27.68
C ALA A 47 -15.65 -11.50 27.24
N ALA A 48 -15.31 -10.46 28.02
CA ALA A 48 -15.64 -9.08 27.66
C ALA A 48 -14.97 -8.66 26.35
N ALA A 49 -13.67 -8.99 26.16
CA ALA A 49 -12.94 -8.68 24.93
C ALA A 49 -13.55 -9.39 23.69
N VAL A 50 -13.94 -10.66 23.85
CA VAL A 50 -14.61 -11.43 22.79
C VAL A 50 -15.99 -10.85 22.49
N ALA A 51 -16.77 -10.49 23.53
CA ALA A 51 -18.10 -9.90 23.35
C ALA A 51 -18.02 -8.55 22.60
N VAL A 52 -17.05 -7.69 22.96
CA VAL A 52 -16.82 -6.42 22.27
C VAL A 52 -16.39 -6.67 20.83
N TRP A 53 -15.46 -7.60 20.58
CA TRP A 53 -15.04 -7.95 19.23
C TRP A 53 -16.20 -8.44 18.38
N LEU A 54 -17.02 -9.36 18.88
CA LEU A 54 -18.20 -9.87 18.17
C LEU A 54 -19.24 -8.77 17.92
N GLY A 55 -19.50 -7.93 18.91
CA GLY A 55 -20.43 -6.81 18.78
C GLY A 55 -20.01 -5.81 17.71
N VAL A 56 -18.73 -5.42 17.70
CA VAL A 56 -18.18 -4.51 16.68
C VAL A 56 -18.19 -5.17 15.29
N ALA A 57 -17.81 -6.44 15.20
CA ALA A 57 -17.83 -7.16 13.92
C ALA A 57 -19.26 -7.25 13.38
N LEU A 58 -20.23 -7.63 14.22
CA LEU A 58 -21.64 -7.72 13.85
C LEU A 58 -22.17 -6.36 13.35
N LEU A 59 -21.91 -5.30 14.12
CA LEU A 59 -22.35 -3.94 13.78
C LEU A 59 -21.84 -3.50 12.41
N LEU A 60 -20.57 -3.73 12.12
CA LEU A 60 -19.93 -3.28 10.88
C LEU A 60 -20.29 -4.16 9.67
N PHE A 61 -20.31 -5.49 9.82
CA PHE A 61 -20.69 -6.39 8.72
C PHE A 61 -22.16 -6.26 8.34
N THR A 62 -23.03 -6.00 9.31
CA THR A 62 -24.46 -5.77 9.04
C THR A 62 -24.77 -4.33 8.60
N SER A 63 -23.75 -3.48 8.39
CA SER A 63 -23.95 -2.06 8.08
C SER A 63 -24.94 -1.39 9.04
N PHE A 64 -24.67 -1.51 10.35
CA PHE A 64 -25.54 -1.01 11.42
C PHE A 64 -26.95 -1.64 11.41
N PHE A 65 -27.01 -2.97 11.20
CA PHE A 65 -28.22 -3.80 11.17
C PHE A 65 -29.14 -3.57 9.95
N THR A 66 -28.67 -2.86 8.92
CA THR A 66 -29.41 -2.66 7.67
C THR A 66 -29.23 -3.80 6.66
N ASN A 67 -28.19 -4.63 6.82
CA ASN A 67 -27.86 -5.77 5.96
C ASN A 67 -27.70 -7.06 6.77
N ALA A 68 -28.73 -7.88 6.84
CA ALA A 68 -28.70 -9.15 7.57
C ALA A 68 -27.74 -10.18 6.93
N ALA A 69 -27.53 -10.14 5.59
CA ALA A 69 -26.63 -11.04 4.88
C ALA A 69 -25.15 -10.84 5.32
N GLY A 70 -24.80 -9.67 5.81
CA GLY A 70 -23.46 -9.35 6.30
C GLY A 70 -22.94 -10.29 7.39
N VAL A 71 -23.81 -10.95 8.14
CA VAL A 71 -23.42 -11.99 9.11
C VAL A 71 -22.78 -13.17 8.40
N VAL A 72 -23.38 -13.63 7.31
CA VAL A 72 -22.86 -14.72 6.48
C VAL A 72 -21.59 -14.26 5.74
N ASP A 73 -21.60 -13.04 5.22
CA ASP A 73 -20.49 -12.45 4.48
C ASP A 73 -19.23 -12.32 5.34
N SER A 74 -19.38 -12.12 6.66
CA SER A 74 -18.25 -12.07 7.60
C SER A 74 -17.40 -13.34 7.62
N VAL A 75 -17.97 -14.46 7.21
CA VAL A 75 -17.28 -15.77 7.10
C VAL A 75 -17.01 -16.13 5.64
N SER A 76 -18.00 -15.94 4.75
CA SER A 76 -17.88 -16.33 3.33
C SER A 76 -16.79 -15.55 2.58
N THR A 77 -16.42 -14.34 3.03
CA THR A 77 -15.34 -13.52 2.48
C THR A 77 -13.97 -14.24 2.47
N TYR A 78 -13.77 -15.23 3.33
CA TYR A 78 -12.53 -16.02 3.34
C TYR A 78 -12.39 -16.97 2.15
N LEU A 79 -13.47 -17.44 1.53
CA LEU A 79 -13.41 -18.35 0.40
C LEU A 79 -12.75 -17.72 -0.85
N PRO A 80 -13.21 -16.54 -1.33
CA PRO A 80 -12.52 -15.84 -2.42
C PRO A 80 -11.07 -15.47 -2.07
N TRP A 81 -10.79 -15.16 -0.81
CA TRP A 81 -9.44 -14.84 -0.38
C TRP A 81 -8.50 -16.06 -0.46
N LEU A 82 -8.95 -17.24 -0.01
CA LEU A 82 -8.19 -18.48 -0.14
C LEU A 82 -7.93 -18.85 -1.60
N ASN A 83 -8.93 -18.71 -2.47
CA ASN A 83 -8.78 -18.95 -3.91
C ASN A 83 -7.76 -18.02 -4.56
N ARG A 84 -7.72 -16.74 -4.18
CA ARG A 84 -6.71 -15.77 -4.65
C ARG A 84 -5.31 -16.10 -4.13
N ALA A 85 -5.19 -16.62 -2.93
CA ALA A 85 -3.90 -16.95 -2.34
C ALA A 85 -3.14 -18.06 -3.10
N GLY A 86 -3.87 -18.96 -3.77
CA GLY A 86 -3.31 -20.10 -4.53
C GLY A 86 -3.53 -20.06 -6.04
N GLY A 87 -4.29 -19.08 -6.58
CA GLY A 87 -4.68 -19.00 -7.99
C GLY A 87 -3.68 -18.26 -8.88
N ALA A 88 -3.89 -18.32 -10.21
CA ALA A 88 -3.16 -17.50 -11.17
C ALA A 88 -3.57 -16.03 -11.03
N SER A 89 -2.60 -15.14 -10.79
CA SER A 89 -2.82 -13.72 -10.59
C SER A 89 -1.54 -12.95 -10.94
N PRO A 90 -1.63 -11.70 -11.46
CA PRO A 90 -0.46 -10.84 -11.66
C PRO A 90 0.25 -10.48 -10.34
N HIS A 91 -0.33 -10.84 -9.20
CA HIS A 91 0.22 -10.58 -7.86
C HIS A 91 0.98 -11.76 -7.27
N ILE A 92 1.24 -12.80 -8.06
CA ILE A 92 2.08 -13.93 -7.64
C ILE A 92 3.53 -13.51 -7.69
N HIS A 93 4.19 -13.53 -6.54
CA HIS A 93 5.58 -13.12 -6.39
C HIS A 93 6.36 -14.15 -5.57
N PRO A 94 7.71 -14.24 -5.76
CA PRO A 94 8.56 -15.16 -5.02
C PRO A 94 8.57 -14.85 -3.51
N TRP A 95 8.97 -15.83 -2.69
CA TRP A 95 8.98 -15.70 -1.23
C TRP A 95 9.79 -14.50 -0.72
N HIS A 96 10.87 -14.13 -1.40
CA HIS A 96 11.77 -13.04 -1.02
C HIS A 96 11.28 -11.63 -1.43
N PHE A 97 10.11 -11.51 -2.05
CA PHE A 97 9.55 -10.27 -2.59
C PHE A 97 9.62 -9.06 -1.62
N TYR A 98 9.22 -9.26 -0.37
CA TYR A 98 9.26 -8.19 0.63
C TYR A 98 10.68 -7.89 1.10
N LEU A 99 11.48 -8.94 1.35
CA LEU A 99 12.85 -8.79 1.82
C LEU A 99 13.72 -8.08 0.78
N HIS A 100 13.55 -8.42 -0.48
CA HIS A 100 14.24 -7.75 -1.59
C HIS A 100 13.92 -6.24 -1.61
N ARG A 101 12.64 -5.85 -1.42
CA ARG A 101 12.25 -4.45 -1.38
C ARG A 101 12.81 -3.69 -0.17
N LEU A 102 12.89 -4.34 0.97
CA LEU A 102 13.41 -3.74 2.20
C LEU A 102 14.93 -3.65 2.23
N ILE A 103 15.63 -4.67 1.71
CA ILE A 103 17.08 -4.69 1.75
C ILE A 103 17.69 -3.84 0.65
N PHE A 104 17.21 -4.04 -0.57
CA PHE A 104 17.79 -3.38 -1.74
C PHE A 104 16.82 -3.47 -2.91
N PHE A 105 16.33 -2.33 -3.36
CA PHE A 105 15.51 -2.25 -4.55
C PHE A 105 16.03 -1.13 -5.46
N HIS A 106 16.25 -1.44 -6.72
CA HIS A 106 16.65 -0.49 -7.74
C HIS A 106 15.98 -0.82 -9.06
N SER A 107 15.40 0.17 -9.69
CA SER A 107 14.88 0.12 -11.05
C SER A 107 15.73 1.02 -11.94
N ALA A 108 15.87 0.66 -13.22
CA ALA A 108 16.82 1.28 -14.16
C ALA A 108 16.75 2.82 -14.23
N LYS A 109 15.64 3.45 -13.88
CA LYS A 109 15.44 4.90 -13.94
C LYS A 109 15.17 5.56 -12.59
N GLY A 110 15.20 4.80 -11.50
CA GLY A 110 14.87 5.29 -10.16
C GLY A 110 16.07 5.35 -9.21
N PRO A 111 15.89 5.93 -8.02
CA PRO A 111 16.90 5.89 -6.98
C PRO A 111 17.05 4.48 -6.40
N LEU A 112 18.11 4.31 -5.62
CA LEU A 112 18.28 3.15 -4.76
C LEU A 112 17.36 3.29 -3.54
N TRP A 113 16.57 2.25 -3.26
CA TRP A 113 15.71 2.15 -2.09
C TRP A 113 16.26 1.10 -1.14
N SER A 114 16.40 1.44 0.13
CA SER A 114 16.88 0.50 1.14
C SER A 114 16.47 0.93 2.55
N GLU A 115 15.83 0.04 3.26
CA GLU A 115 15.57 0.11 4.69
C GLU A 115 16.42 -0.90 5.47
N ALA A 116 17.53 -1.37 4.90
CA ALA A 116 18.42 -2.38 5.50
C ALA A 116 18.91 -1.98 6.90
N LEU A 117 19.12 -0.69 7.16
CA LEU A 117 19.47 -0.19 8.49
C LEU A 117 18.44 -0.62 9.55
N ILE A 118 17.14 -0.48 9.24
CA ILE A 118 16.06 -0.87 10.16
C ILE A 118 16.13 -2.39 10.42
N LEU A 119 16.35 -3.20 9.40
CA LEU A 119 16.45 -4.66 9.54
C LEU A 119 17.65 -5.06 10.43
N VAL A 120 18.82 -4.46 10.21
CA VAL A 120 20.02 -4.73 11.01
C VAL A 120 19.79 -4.33 12.47
N LEU A 121 19.22 -3.17 12.71
CA LEU A 121 18.89 -2.69 14.04
C LEU A 121 17.80 -3.54 14.69
N ALA A 122 16.80 -4.03 13.93
CA ALA A 122 15.76 -4.92 14.45
C ALA A 122 16.34 -6.26 14.92
N VAL A 123 17.29 -6.82 14.19
CA VAL A 123 18.03 -8.02 14.62
C VAL A 123 18.82 -7.75 15.90
N ALA A 124 19.48 -6.60 16.01
CA ALA A 124 20.17 -6.20 17.22
C ALA A 124 19.22 -6.05 18.42
N GLY A 125 18.02 -5.46 18.21
CA GLY A 125 17.00 -5.32 19.25
C GLY A 125 16.40 -6.67 19.68
N ALA A 126 16.12 -7.56 18.72
CA ALA A 126 15.72 -8.92 19.04
C ALA A 126 16.78 -9.65 19.87
N ARG A 127 18.05 -9.60 19.42
CA ARG A 127 19.17 -10.17 20.19
C ARG A 127 19.24 -9.63 21.62
N ALA A 128 19.11 -8.31 21.80
CA ALA A 128 19.13 -7.69 23.13
C ALA A 128 18.06 -8.28 24.06
N ALA A 129 16.88 -8.57 23.55
CA ALA A 129 15.77 -9.16 24.28
C ALA A 129 16.02 -10.64 24.66
N PHE A 130 16.63 -11.43 23.75
CA PHE A 130 16.95 -12.83 24.02
C PHE A 130 18.10 -12.97 25.01
N VAL A 131 19.10 -12.09 24.97
CA VAL A 131 20.23 -12.08 25.92
C VAL A 131 19.96 -11.25 27.20
N ARG A 132 18.82 -10.58 27.30
CA ARG A 132 18.39 -9.75 28.41
C ARG A 132 19.41 -8.66 28.81
N GLN A 133 20.03 -8.04 27.84
CA GLN A 133 21.09 -7.04 28.10
C GLN A 133 20.74 -5.70 27.46
N GLY A 134 20.96 -4.63 28.22
CA GLY A 134 20.88 -3.25 27.72
C GLY A 134 19.50 -2.78 27.28
N LEU A 135 18.42 -3.41 27.79
CA LEU A 135 17.04 -3.05 27.45
C LEU A 135 16.53 -1.80 28.21
N GLY A 136 17.25 -1.34 29.27
CA GLY A 136 16.74 -0.29 30.17
C GLY A 136 15.47 -0.78 30.86
N ASP A 137 14.41 0.04 30.84
CA ASP A 137 13.12 -0.26 31.48
C ASP A 137 12.21 -1.13 30.60
N ALA A 138 12.64 -1.47 29.37
CA ALA A 138 11.84 -2.28 28.46
C ALA A 138 11.79 -3.75 28.91
N SER A 139 10.59 -4.31 28.96
CA SER A 139 10.37 -5.72 29.27
C SER A 139 10.99 -6.63 28.22
N ALA A 140 11.97 -7.46 28.62
CA ALA A 140 12.59 -8.44 27.73
C ALA A 140 11.55 -9.42 27.14
N SER A 141 10.56 -9.83 27.94
CA SER A 141 9.49 -10.71 27.48
C SER A 141 8.62 -10.04 26.40
N PHE A 142 8.29 -8.76 26.56
CA PHE A 142 7.52 -8.03 25.55
C PHE A 142 8.31 -7.83 24.25
N VAL A 143 9.60 -7.45 24.35
CA VAL A 143 10.44 -7.27 23.16
C VAL A 143 10.68 -8.60 22.43
N ARG A 144 10.81 -9.72 23.15
CA ARG A 144 10.86 -11.08 22.55
C ARG A 144 9.54 -11.44 21.87
N PHE A 145 8.41 -11.19 22.51
CA PHE A 145 7.12 -11.38 21.89
C PHE A 145 7.04 -10.58 20.59
N LEU A 146 7.42 -9.32 20.58
CA LEU A 146 7.43 -8.47 19.38
C LEU A 146 8.35 -9.03 18.29
N ALA A 147 9.54 -9.54 18.65
CA ALA A 147 10.46 -10.17 17.71
C ALA A 147 9.86 -11.44 17.08
N LEU A 148 9.30 -12.31 17.92
CA LEU A 148 8.67 -13.55 17.46
C LEU A 148 7.42 -13.29 16.61
N TYR A 149 6.61 -12.32 17.00
CA TYR A 149 5.43 -11.90 16.26
C TYR A 149 5.80 -11.35 14.86
N SER A 150 6.77 -10.42 14.82
CA SER A 150 7.25 -9.85 13.56
C SER A 150 7.84 -10.92 12.64
N LEU A 151 8.61 -11.86 13.19
CA LEU A 151 9.18 -12.98 12.45
C LEU A 151 8.10 -13.92 11.90
N ALA A 152 7.12 -14.27 12.73
CA ALA A 152 6.00 -15.14 12.32
C ALA A 152 5.17 -14.51 11.21
N LEU A 153 4.86 -13.21 11.31
CA LEU A 153 4.16 -12.48 10.25
C LEU A 153 5.00 -12.39 8.97
N THR A 154 6.29 -12.08 9.09
CA THR A 154 7.20 -12.04 7.93
C THR A 154 7.21 -13.38 7.22
N ALA A 155 7.36 -14.48 7.97
CA ALA A 155 7.35 -15.83 7.41
C ALA A 155 6.02 -16.14 6.70
N ALA A 156 4.88 -15.84 7.36
CA ALA A 156 3.56 -16.07 6.78
C ALA A 156 3.38 -15.30 5.46
N TYR A 157 3.66 -14.00 5.42
CA TYR A 157 3.54 -13.20 4.20
C TYR A 157 4.56 -13.56 3.13
N CYS A 158 5.75 -14.02 3.50
CA CYS A 158 6.72 -14.54 2.54
C CYS A 158 6.27 -15.86 1.90
N LEU A 159 5.58 -16.74 2.64
CA LEU A 159 5.09 -18.02 2.15
C LEU A 159 3.84 -17.88 1.26
N ILE A 160 2.94 -16.94 1.54
CA ILE A 160 1.75 -16.70 0.72
C ILE A 160 2.21 -16.17 -0.64
N SER A 161 1.80 -16.85 -1.73
CA SER A 161 2.22 -16.49 -3.10
C SER A 161 1.64 -15.17 -3.59
N TYR A 162 0.39 -14.86 -3.24
CA TYR A 162 -0.23 -13.57 -3.54
C TYR A 162 0.33 -12.47 -2.64
N LYS A 163 1.03 -11.49 -3.24
CA LYS A 163 1.74 -10.43 -2.51
C LYS A 163 1.38 -9.05 -3.05
N THR A 164 1.08 -8.14 -2.14
CA THR A 164 0.91 -6.71 -2.43
C THR A 164 1.79 -5.89 -1.50
N PRO A 165 2.32 -4.73 -1.94
CA PRO A 165 3.28 -3.97 -1.14
C PRO A 165 2.80 -3.60 0.27
N TRP A 166 1.53 -3.26 0.43
CA TRP A 166 0.97 -2.86 1.73
C TRP A 166 0.87 -3.97 2.78
N CYS A 167 0.90 -5.24 2.38
CA CYS A 167 0.91 -6.35 3.33
C CYS A 167 2.19 -6.36 4.20
N LEU A 168 3.26 -5.74 3.72
CA LEU A 168 4.50 -5.52 4.45
C LEU A 168 4.27 -4.75 5.76
N MET A 169 3.34 -3.79 5.81
CA MET A 169 3.14 -2.91 6.96
C MET A 169 2.82 -3.68 8.25
N GLY A 170 2.15 -4.84 8.15
CA GLY A 170 1.78 -5.64 9.30
C GLY A 170 2.98 -6.13 10.13
N PHE A 171 4.07 -6.52 9.49
CA PHE A 171 5.29 -6.98 10.17
C PHE A 171 6.37 -5.90 10.28
N TRP A 172 6.34 -4.92 9.38
CA TRP A 172 7.32 -3.84 9.32
C TRP A 172 7.30 -2.94 10.56
N GLN A 173 6.11 -2.61 11.04
CA GLN A 173 5.95 -1.83 12.27
C GLN A 173 6.67 -2.48 13.47
N GLY A 174 6.56 -3.79 13.63
CA GLY A 174 7.26 -4.52 14.67
C GLY A 174 8.79 -4.46 14.51
N MET A 175 9.29 -4.53 13.26
CA MET A 175 10.72 -4.38 12.97
C MET A 175 11.23 -2.98 13.28
N ILE A 176 10.46 -1.93 13.00
CA ILE A 176 10.82 -0.53 13.36
C ILE A 176 10.93 -0.38 14.87
N LEU A 177 10.00 -0.91 15.65
CA LEU A 177 10.07 -0.86 17.12
C LEU A 177 11.30 -1.62 17.65
N LEU A 178 11.58 -2.80 17.10
CA LEU A 178 12.78 -3.57 17.42
C LEU A 178 14.06 -2.82 17.05
N ALA A 179 14.06 -2.10 15.92
CA ALA A 179 15.19 -1.28 15.50
C ALA A 179 15.49 -0.16 16.49
N GLY A 180 14.46 0.49 17.06
CA GLY A 180 14.63 1.46 18.14
C GLY A 180 15.30 0.85 19.38
N VAL A 181 14.86 -0.35 19.79
CA VAL A 181 15.49 -1.10 20.88
C VAL A 181 16.95 -1.44 20.54
N GLY A 182 17.23 -1.88 19.31
CA GLY A 182 18.56 -2.23 18.83
C GLY A 182 19.51 -1.05 18.80
N ALA A 183 19.05 0.10 18.31
CA ALA A 183 19.83 1.34 18.33
C ALA A 183 20.22 1.75 19.77
N ALA A 184 19.24 1.77 20.67
CA ALA A 184 19.47 2.07 22.09
C ALA A 184 20.43 1.07 22.75
N TRP A 185 20.29 -0.22 22.42
CA TRP A 185 21.19 -1.26 22.93
C TRP A 185 22.63 -1.06 22.44
N LEU A 186 22.85 -0.77 21.16
CA LEU A 186 24.18 -0.52 20.59
C LEU A 186 24.86 0.69 21.23
N ILE A 187 24.12 1.81 21.37
CA ILE A 187 24.63 3.04 22.01
C ILE A 187 25.04 2.77 23.47
N ARG A 188 24.22 2.07 24.24
CA ARG A 188 24.51 1.72 25.63
C ARG A 188 25.72 0.80 25.78
N ARG A 189 25.96 -0.07 24.77
CA ARG A 189 27.10 -1.00 24.75
C ARG A 189 28.41 -0.33 24.33
N ALA A 190 28.34 0.77 23.61
CA ALA A 190 29.51 1.53 23.16
C ALA A 190 30.21 2.22 24.36
N ARG A 191 31.26 1.59 24.86
CA ARG A 191 32.06 2.09 26.05
C ARG A 191 32.98 3.24 25.66
N HIS A 192 33.54 3.22 24.46
CA HIS A 192 34.46 4.25 23.97
C HIS A 192 33.70 5.40 23.33
N ARG A 193 34.06 6.65 23.69
CA ARG A 193 33.42 7.86 23.16
C ARG A 193 33.45 7.93 21.65
N VAL A 194 34.57 7.53 21.02
CA VAL A 194 34.71 7.53 19.55
C VAL A 194 33.73 6.55 18.91
N VAL A 195 33.58 5.33 19.44
CA VAL A 195 32.64 4.33 18.94
C VAL A 195 31.19 4.82 19.09
N ARG A 196 30.88 5.44 20.21
CA ARG A 196 29.57 6.01 20.46
C ARG A 196 29.25 7.13 19.46
N LEU A 197 30.18 8.09 19.28
CA LEU A 197 30.01 9.15 18.28
C LEU A 197 29.85 8.61 16.87
N ALA A 198 30.62 7.60 16.47
CA ALA A 198 30.50 6.96 15.17
C ALA A 198 29.12 6.31 14.98
N LEU A 199 28.60 5.64 16.02
CA LEU A 199 27.25 5.09 16.00
C LEU A 199 26.17 6.18 15.90
N ASP A 200 26.29 7.24 16.69
CA ASP A 200 25.35 8.36 16.66
C ASP A 200 25.33 9.01 15.26
N LEU A 201 26.50 9.24 14.65
CA LEU A 201 26.61 9.77 13.29
C LEU A 201 26.03 8.81 12.24
N LEU A 202 26.28 7.51 12.35
CA LEU A 202 25.71 6.50 11.45
C LEU A 202 24.18 6.46 11.55
N LEU A 203 23.63 6.50 12.75
CA LEU A 203 22.20 6.52 12.99
C LEU A 203 21.56 7.80 12.44
N LEU A 204 22.22 8.95 12.64
CA LEU A 204 21.76 10.24 12.10
C LEU A 204 21.78 10.24 10.58
N ALA A 205 22.88 9.77 9.96
CA ALA A 205 22.99 9.65 8.51
C ALA A 205 21.92 8.68 7.93
N GLY A 206 21.71 7.55 8.60
CA GLY A 206 20.67 6.59 8.24
C GLY A 206 19.26 7.15 8.36
N ALA A 207 18.97 7.89 9.43
CA ALA A 207 17.68 8.58 9.59
C ALA A 207 17.48 9.65 8.50
N GLY A 208 18.53 10.41 8.18
CA GLY A 208 18.50 11.37 7.07
C GLY A 208 18.24 10.70 5.72
N HIS A 209 18.87 9.57 5.45
CA HIS A 209 18.63 8.77 4.24
C HIS A 209 17.18 8.26 4.18
N LEU A 210 16.65 7.69 5.26
CA LEU A 210 15.27 7.20 5.32
C LEU A 210 14.26 8.35 5.16
N ALA A 211 14.52 9.53 5.76
CA ALA A 211 13.69 10.72 5.59
C ALA A 211 13.69 11.20 4.12
N TRP A 212 14.86 11.20 3.47
CA TRP A 212 14.98 11.52 2.06
C TRP A 212 14.22 10.51 1.19
N GLN A 213 14.35 9.20 1.43
CA GLN A 213 13.56 8.17 0.73
C GLN A 213 12.06 8.38 0.91
N ALA A 214 11.62 8.65 2.14
CA ALA A 214 10.21 8.91 2.43
C ALA A 214 9.70 10.13 1.67
N TRP A 215 10.48 11.20 1.59
CA TRP A 215 10.17 12.37 0.79
C TRP A 215 10.03 12.02 -0.69
N GLN A 216 11.04 11.38 -1.28
CA GLN A 216 11.03 10.98 -2.69
C GLN A 216 9.87 10.05 -3.03
N GLY A 217 9.59 9.07 -2.16
CA GLY A 217 8.49 8.13 -2.34
C GLY A 217 7.10 8.76 -2.29
N ASN A 218 6.95 9.87 -1.57
CA ASN A 218 5.67 10.59 -1.44
C ASN A 218 5.53 11.79 -2.38
N THR A 219 6.58 12.16 -3.11
CA THR A 219 6.57 13.29 -4.05
C THR A 219 6.93 12.83 -5.47
N THR A 220 8.21 12.84 -5.81
CA THR A 220 8.70 12.57 -7.17
C THR A 220 8.30 11.19 -7.69
N TYR A 221 8.36 10.17 -6.82
CA TYR A 221 8.08 8.77 -7.19
C TYR A 221 6.76 8.25 -6.60
N ALA A 222 5.83 9.13 -6.23
CA ALA A 222 4.58 8.74 -5.59
C ALA A 222 3.69 7.78 -6.41
N ALA A 223 3.78 7.86 -7.75
CA ALA A 223 3.08 6.97 -8.67
C ALA A 223 4.04 6.28 -9.67
N ASP A 224 5.35 6.40 -9.48
CA ASP A 224 6.35 5.83 -10.38
C ASP A 224 6.71 4.40 -9.97
N ARG A 225 6.86 3.51 -10.97
CA ARG A 225 7.20 2.08 -10.77
C ARG A 225 8.61 1.84 -10.21
N SER A 226 9.49 2.82 -10.30
CA SER A 226 10.81 2.75 -9.66
C SER A 226 10.75 2.85 -8.14
N ASN A 227 9.60 3.26 -7.57
CA ASN A 227 9.33 3.17 -6.15
C ASN A 227 8.79 1.76 -5.80
N PRO A 228 9.45 0.99 -4.91
CA PRO A 228 9.10 -0.40 -4.59
C PRO A 228 7.71 -0.57 -3.96
N TYR A 229 7.11 0.51 -3.47
CA TYR A 229 5.82 0.53 -2.79
C TYR A 229 4.66 0.94 -3.69
N VAL A 230 4.96 1.38 -4.92
CA VAL A 230 3.93 1.72 -5.91
C VAL A 230 3.29 0.45 -6.46
N TYR A 231 1.97 0.46 -6.51
CA TYR A 231 1.16 -0.63 -7.02
C TYR A 231 0.21 -0.13 -8.13
N ALA A 232 -0.82 0.61 -7.76
CA ALA A 232 -1.82 1.15 -8.67
C ALA A 232 -2.15 2.62 -8.31
N GLN A 233 -1.17 3.35 -7.79
CA GLN A 233 -1.31 4.75 -7.41
C GLN A 233 -1.63 5.60 -8.63
N THR A 234 -2.53 6.54 -8.44
CA THR A 234 -2.93 7.50 -9.47
C THR A 234 -1.76 8.41 -9.83
N SER A 235 -1.47 8.51 -11.12
CA SER A 235 -0.46 9.42 -11.66
C SER A 235 -0.96 10.86 -11.67
N PRO A 236 -0.09 11.87 -11.54
CA PRO A 236 -0.43 13.29 -11.76
C PRO A 236 -1.04 13.57 -13.13
N ASP A 237 -0.73 12.77 -14.16
CA ASP A 237 -1.30 12.90 -15.52
C ASP A 237 -2.82 12.78 -15.54
N LEU A 238 -3.43 12.06 -14.57
CA LEU A 238 -4.87 12.04 -14.41
C LEU A 238 -5.45 13.45 -14.26
N LEU A 239 -4.82 14.28 -13.42
CA LEU A 239 -5.30 15.64 -13.17
C LEU A 239 -5.17 16.49 -14.43
N SER A 240 -4.10 16.30 -15.21
CA SER A 240 -3.90 16.98 -16.49
C SER A 240 -4.96 16.57 -17.53
N LEU A 241 -5.32 15.28 -17.58
CA LEU A 241 -6.42 14.78 -18.41
C LEU A 241 -7.74 15.41 -18.01
N VAL A 242 -8.07 15.39 -16.72
CA VAL A 242 -9.31 15.96 -16.16
C VAL A 242 -9.42 17.44 -16.49
N GLN A 243 -8.38 18.23 -16.20
CA GLN A 243 -8.36 19.66 -16.49
C GLN A 243 -8.58 19.98 -17.98
N LYS A 244 -7.99 19.20 -18.89
CA LYS A 244 -8.21 19.36 -20.33
C LYS A 244 -9.66 19.06 -20.72
N VAL A 245 -10.24 17.95 -20.22
CA VAL A 245 -11.62 17.61 -20.51
C VAL A 245 -12.60 18.65 -20.00
N GLU A 246 -12.40 19.14 -18.78
CA GLU A 246 -13.22 20.22 -18.20
C GLU A 246 -13.08 21.54 -18.96
N ALA A 247 -11.87 21.92 -19.36
CA ALA A 247 -11.65 23.13 -20.17
C ALA A 247 -12.31 23.04 -21.54
N LEU A 248 -12.32 21.86 -22.17
CA LEU A 248 -13.04 21.62 -23.43
C LEU A 248 -14.56 21.68 -23.22
N ALA A 249 -15.07 21.13 -22.13
CA ALA A 249 -16.50 21.21 -21.80
C ALA A 249 -16.97 22.65 -21.63
N GLN A 250 -16.18 23.52 -21.00
CA GLN A 250 -16.49 24.95 -20.85
C GLN A 250 -16.55 25.72 -22.19
N LEU A 251 -15.89 25.22 -23.22
CA LEU A 251 -15.91 25.80 -24.57
C LEU A 251 -17.05 25.28 -25.44
N HIS A 252 -17.54 24.09 -25.13
CA HIS A 252 -18.61 23.46 -25.87
C HIS A 252 -19.96 24.13 -25.58
N PRO A 253 -20.85 24.35 -26.60
CA PRO A 253 -22.14 25.01 -26.39
C PRO A 253 -23.03 24.33 -25.33
N ALA A 254 -22.92 23.01 -25.16
CA ALA A 254 -23.66 22.27 -24.16
C ALA A 254 -23.00 22.29 -22.75
N GLY A 255 -21.85 22.91 -22.59
CA GLY A 255 -21.16 22.98 -21.31
C GLY A 255 -20.96 21.59 -20.69
N ASN A 256 -21.31 21.42 -19.42
CA ASN A 256 -21.20 20.15 -18.70
C ASN A 256 -22.10 19.02 -19.27
N GLN A 257 -23.05 19.34 -20.15
CA GLN A 257 -23.87 18.35 -20.88
C GLN A 257 -23.20 17.87 -22.18
N MET A 258 -22.01 18.36 -22.50
CA MET A 258 -21.18 17.82 -23.58
C MET A 258 -20.99 16.31 -23.39
N LEU A 259 -21.28 15.53 -24.43
CA LEU A 259 -21.06 14.10 -24.37
C LEU A 259 -19.55 13.79 -24.43
N VAL A 260 -19.08 13.05 -23.45
CA VAL A 260 -17.75 12.42 -23.44
C VAL A 260 -17.95 10.92 -23.52
N LYS A 261 -17.29 10.24 -24.45
CA LYS A 261 -17.25 8.78 -24.47
C LYS A 261 -15.93 8.29 -23.87
N ALA A 262 -16.02 7.50 -22.81
CA ALA A 262 -14.87 6.85 -22.19
C ALA A 262 -14.87 5.37 -22.56
N ILE A 263 -13.97 4.97 -23.46
CA ILE A 263 -13.87 3.62 -24.03
C ILE A 263 -12.68 2.92 -23.38
N VAL A 264 -12.91 2.30 -22.24
CA VAL A 264 -11.84 1.76 -21.38
C VAL A 264 -12.28 0.43 -20.78
N PRO A 265 -11.67 -0.69 -21.16
CA PRO A 265 -12.01 -2.02 -20.67
C PRO A 265 -11.57 -2.25 -19.21
N ASP A 266 -12.08 -3.34 -18.62
CA ASP A 266 -11.63 -3.93 -17.35
C ASP A 266 -11.67 -2.99 -16.13
N GLY A 267 -12.46 -1.91 -16.19
CA GLY A 267 -12.51 -0.93 -15.12
C GLY A 267 -11.25 -0.07 -15.01
N ASP A 268 -10.39 -0.06 -16.01
CA ASP A 268 -9.14 0.71 -16.06
C ASP A 268 -9.36 2.22 -16.11
N PHE A 269 -10.62 2.66 -16.17
CA PHE A 269 -11.01 4.07 -16.07
C PHE A 269 -10.97 4.64 -14.62
N TRP A 270 -10.93 3.80 -13.59
CA TRP A 270 -10.87 4.33 -12.23
C TRP A 270 -9.55 5.07 -11.97
N PRO A 271 -9.60 6.27 -11.33
CA PRO A 271 -10.73 6.91 -10.63
C PRO A 271 -11.44 8.05 -11.42
N LEU A 272 -11.36 8.08 -12.76
CA LEU A 272 -11.98 9.14 -13.60
C LEU A 272 -13.45 9.45 -13.26
N PRO A 273 -14.35 8.45 -12.95
CA PRO A 273 -15.74 8.74 -12.62
C PRO A 273 -15.90 9.70 -11.45
N TRP A 274 -15.00 9.69 -10.48
CA TRP A 274 -15.01 10.64 -9.38
C TRP A 274 -14.67 12.06 -9.82
N TYR A 275 -13.64 12.19 -10.63
CA TYR A 275 -13.15 13.50 -11.08
C TYR A 275 -14.07 14.14 -12.10
N LEU A 276 -14.61 13.36 -13.03
CA LEU A 276 -15.47 13.84 -14.14
C LEU A 276 -16.97 13.71 -13.83
N ARG A 277 -17.37 13.53 -12.57
CA ARG A 277 -18.76 13.30 -12.13
C ARG A 277 -19.77 14.38 -12.53
N ASN A 278 -19.30 15.59 -12.82
CA ASN A 278 -20.13 16.72 -13.23
C ASN A 278 -20.38 16.79 -14.74
N LEU A 279 -19.75 15.90 -15.52
CA LEU A 279 -19.88 15.84 -16.96
C LEU A 279 -20.77 14.67 -17.38
N LYS A 280 -21.36 14.79 -18.56
CA LYS A 280 -22.14 13.70 -19.19
C LYS A 280 -21.19 12.71 -19.87
N ILE A 281 -20.94 11.56 -19.22
CA ILE A 281 -20.00 10.54 -19.72
C ILE A 281 -20.71 9.23 -20.00
N GLU A 282 -20.44 8.66 -21.15
CA GLU A 282 -20.79 7.30 -21.54
C GLU A 282 -19.57 6.40 -21.34
N TRP A 283 -19.68 5.42 -20.43
CA TRP A 283 -18.62 4.48 -20.13
C TRP A 283 -18.80 3.21 -20.96
N LEU A 284 -17.79 2.85 -21.74
CA LEU A 284 -17.82 1.73 -22.68
C LEU A 284 -16.58 0.85 -22.49
N GLU A 285 -16.74 -0.46 -22.55
CA GLU A 285 -15.64 -1.42 -22.47
C GLU A 285 -15.02 -1.75 -23.83
N GLN A 286 -15.77 -1.51 -24.90
CA GLN A 286 -15.34 -1.81 -26.27
C GLN A 286 -15.64 -0.62 -27.19
N VAL A 287 -14.91 -0.53 -28.30
CA VAL A 287 -15.15 0.48 -29.33
C VAL A 287 -16.52 0.22 -29.98
N PRO A 288 -17.51 1.12 -29.82
CA PRO A 288 -18.83 0.95 -30.42
C PRO A 288 -18.78 1.18 -31.94
N ALA A 289 -19.85 0.80 -32.66
CA ALA A 289 -19.97 1.04 -34.08
C ALA A 289 -19.89 2.53 -34.44
N ASP A 290 -20.40 3.40 -33.58
CA ASP A 290 -20.20 4.86 -33.64
C ASP A 290 -19.45 5.34 -32.38
N PRO A 291 -18.11 5.42 -32.44
CA PRO A 291 -17.29 5.84 -31.31
C PRO A 291 -17.24 7.36 -31.10
N TYR A 292 -17.67 8.15 -32.10
CA TYR A 292 -17.43 9.57 -32.14
C TYR A 292 -18.31 10.36 -31.16
N ALA A 293 -17.66 11.30 -30.47
CA ALA A 293 -18.26 12.27 -29.56
C ALA A 293 -17.37 13.52 -29.55
N PRO A 294 -17.81 14.69 -29.08
CA PRO A 294 -16.97 15.88 -29.00
C PRO A 294 -15.64 15.62 -28.30
N VAL A 295 -15.63 14.76 -27.30
CA VAL A 295 -14.42 14.30 -26.59
C VAL A 295 -14.50 12.79 -26.37
N MET A 296 -13.41 12.09 -26.63
CA MET A 296 -13.29 10.66 -26.35
C MET A 296 -12.02 10.39 -25.55
N ILE A 297 -12.17 9.58 -24.49
CA ILE A 297 -11.07 9.06 -23.65
C ILE A 297 -10.98 7.58 -23.95
N VAL A 298 -9.88 7.13 -24.54
CA VAL A 298 -9.77 5.76 -25.08
C VAL A 298 -8.56 5.06 -24.49
N SER A 299 -8.72 3.81 -24.07
CA SER A 299 -7.58 2.99 -23.64
C SER A 299 -6.62 2.76 -24.81
N ALA A 300 -5.35 3.07 -24.60
CA ALA A 300 -4.31 2.82 -25.61
C ALA A 300 -4.16 1.34 -25.97
N GLN A 301 -4.62 0.43 -25.11
CA GLN A 301 -4.62 -1.01 -25.38
C GLN A 301 -5.53 -1.39 -26.55
N LEU A 302 -6.59 -0.61 -26.80
CA LEU A 302 -7.56 -0.86 -27.87
C LEU A 302 -7.01 -0.50 -29.25
N ARG A 303 -5.97 0.34 -29.33
CA ARG A 303 -5.38 0.82 -30.61
C ARG A 303 -6.44 1.30 -31.59
N ALA A 304 -7.37 2.11 -31.09
CA ALA A 304 -8.62 2.43 -31.80
C ALA A 304 -8.45 3.37 -33.00
N ALA A 305 -7.31 4.10 -33.10
CA ALA A 305 -6.95 4.97 -34.24
C ALA A 305 -8.10 5.89 -34.72
N LEU A 306 -8.79 6.57 -33.78
CA LEU A 306 -10.01 7.34 -34.07
C LEU A 306 -9.78 8.66 -34.79
N ASP A 307 -8.54 9.03 -35.07
CA ASP A 307 -8.12 10.19 -35.86
C ASP A 307 -8.00 9.91 -37.35
N GLU A 308 -8.12 8.67 -37.83
CA GLU A 308 -8.03 8.32 -39.24
C GLU A 308 -9.08 9.03 -40.09
N LYS A 309 -10.29 9.27 -39.57
CA LYS A 309 -11.36 10.03 -40.28
C LYS A 309 -11.09 11.53 -40.40
N LYS A 310 -10.00 12.05 -39.74
CA LYS A 310 -9.64 13.48 -39.76
C LYS A 310 -10.69 14.43 -39.17
N THR A 311 -11.72 13.91 -38.53
CA THR A 311 -12.74 14.68 -37.80
C THR A 311 -12.35 14.94 -36.36
N HIS A 312 -11.45 14.11 -35.84
CA HIS A 312 -10.93 14.18 -34.47
C HIS A 312 -9.40 14.12 -34.48
N LEU A 313 -8.78 14.66 -33.46
CA LEU A 313 -7.34 14.65 -33.25
C LEU A 313 -7.02 13.99 -31.91
N MET A 314 -6.01 13.15 -31.86
CA MET A 314 -5.40 12.71 -30.62
C MET A 314 -4.53 13.84 -30.08
N ILE A 315 -4.98 14.50 -29.01
CA ILE A 315 -4.33 15.68 -28.45
C ILE A 315 -3.48 15.40 -27.20
N GLY A 316 -3.52 14.18 -26.71
CA GLY A 316 -2.74 13.79 -25.54
C GLY A 316 -2.77 12.32 -25.24
N TYR A 317 -1.72 11.90 -24.56
CA TYR A 317 -1.49 10.53 -24.08
C TYR A 317 -1.17 10.63 -22.58
N PHE A 318 -1.97 9.98 -21.73
CA PHE A 318 -1.93 10.18 -20.30
C PHE A 318 -1.78 8.84 -19.58
N GLN A 319 -0.78 8.74 -18.71
CA GLN A 319 -0.67 7.61 -17.79
C GLN A 319 -1.47 7.91 -16.53
N ILE A 320 -2.65 7.33 -16.38
CA ILE A 320 -3.49 7.59 -15.20
C ILE A 320 -3.08 6.76 -13.97
N ARG A 321 -2.39 5.65 -14.17
CA ARG A 321 -1.72 4.82 -13.15
C ARG A 321 -0.68 3.90 -13.82
N PRO A 322 0.20 3.21 -13.07
CA PRO A 322 1.21 2.34 -13.67
C PRO A 322 0.63 1.36 -14.69
N GLN A 323 1.14 1.41 -15.92
CA GLN A 323 0.73 0.60 -17.10
C GLN A 323 -0.66 0.89 -17.68
N VAL A 324 -1.41 1.85 -17.18
CA VAL A 324 -2.70 2.25 -17.75
C VAL A 324 -2.55 3.59 -18.45
N PHE A 325 -2.64 3.56 -19.77
CA PHE A 325 -2.50 4.73 -20.63
C PHE A 325 -3.80 5.01 -21.37
N LEU A 326 -4.21 6.27 -21.37
CA LEU A 326 -5.39 6.76 -22.07
C LEU A 326 -5.01 7.80 -23.10
N GLU A 327 -5.66 7.71 -24.25
CA GLU A 327 -5.58 8.65 -25.36
C GLU A 327 -6.76 9.60 -25.28
N LEU A 328 -6.53 10.89 -25.50
CA LEU A 328 -7.58 11.90 -25.55
C LEU A 328 -7.77 12.35 -26.98
N TYR A 329 -8.94 12.04 -27.53
CA TYR A 329 -9.39 12.48 -28.86
C TYR A 329 -10.41 13.60 -28.73
N VAL A 330 -10.30 14.61 -29.56
CA VAL A 330 -11.16 15.80 -29.54
C VAL A 330 -11.60 16.17 -30.96
N ASP A 331 -12.86 16.56 -31.11
CA ASP A 331 -13.37 17.12 -32.36
C ASP A 331 -12.51 18.30 -32.82
N VAL A 332 -12.16 18.33 -34.12
CA VAL A 332 -11.24 19.34 -34.69
C VAL A 332 -11.74 20.76 -34.46
N LYS A 333 -13.05 21.03 -34.57
CA LYS A 333 -13.60 22.38 -34.37
C LYS A 333 -13.51 22.79 -32.91
N LEU A 334 -13.80 21.87 -32.00
CA LEU A 334 -13.67 22.14 -30.56
C LEU A 334 -12.20 22.38 -30.16
N TRP A 335 -11.27 21.61 -30.74
CA TRP A 335 -9.85 21.81 -30.53
C TRP A 335 -9.35 23.14 -31.07
N GLN A 336 -9.79 23.55 -32.27
CA GLN A 336 -9.48 24.87 -32.83
C GLN A 336 -9.97 26.00 -31.91
N ALA A 337 -11.21 25.90 -31.40
CA ALA A 337 -11.74 26.87 -30.44
C ALA A 337 -10.91 26.94 -29.15
N TRP A 338 -10.38 25.79 -28.70
CA TRP A 338 -9.48 25.75 -27.55
C TRP A 338 -8.14 26.47 -27.84
N LEU A 339 -7.53 26.22 -29.01
CA LEU A 339 -6.26 26.87 -29.40
C LEU A 339 -6.37 28.39 -29.52
N VAL A 340 -7.51 28.90 -29.98
CA VAL A 340 -7.74 30.37 -30.03
C VAL A 340 -7.67 31.00 -28.64
N LYS A 341 -8.20 30.29 -27.60
CA LYS A 341 -8.15 30.80 -26.21
C LYS A 341 -6.83 30.50 -25.50
N HIS A 342 -6.09 29.53 -25.98
CA HIS A 342 -4.81 29.08 -25.38
C HIS A 342 -3.74 29.03 -26.48
N PRO A 343 -3.32 30.17 -27.04
CA PRO A 343 -2.32 30.20 -28.08
C PRO A 343 -1.01 29.56 -27.56
N PRO A 344 -0.32 28.76 -28.41
CA PRO A 344 1.00 28.25 -28.04
C PRO A 344 1.93 29.42 -27.70
N LYS A 345 2.72 29.25 -26.66
CA LYS A 345 3.75 30.27 -26.32
C LYS A 345 4.68 30.36 -27.52
N PRO A 346 5.01 31.60 -27.96
CA PRO A 346 6.05 31.76 -28.98
C PRO A 346 7.36 31.21 -28.39
N ASP A 347 8.09 30.42 -29.21
CA ASP A 347 9.42 29.90 -28.89
C ASP A 347 10.45 30.99 -28.61
#